data_d02e9d420457ea423c60f48908eaf1a8
#
_entry.id   d02e9d420457ea423c60f48908eaf1a8
#
_cell.length_a   1.000
_cell.length_b   1.000
_cell.length_c   1.000
_cell.angle_alpha   90.00
_cell.angle_beta   90.00
_cell.angle_gamma   90.00
#
_symmetry.space_group_name_H-M   'P 1'
#
loop_
_entity.id
_entity.type
_entity.pdbx_description
1 polymer ?
#
loop_
_entity_poly.entity_id
_entity_poly.type
_entity_poly.pdbx_seq_one_letter_code
_entity_poly.pdbx_strand_id
1 'polypeptide(L)' 'MAVSYNGLWKMLIDKNMYKKDLSADLGISSATMAKMGRGENVSMDILEKICDYMDCNIGDIMSFEKDRDEKDD' A
#
# COMPACT_ATOMS: atom_id res chain seq x y z
N MET A 1 -12.89 7.78 6.48
CA MET A 1 -11.92 6.70 6.62
C MET A 1 -10.77 6.92 5.70
N ALA A 2 -9.61 6.56 6.11
CA ALA A 2 -8.39 6.69 5.32
C ALA A 2 -7.84 5.32 4.99
N VAL A 3 -7.10 5.21 3.90
CA VAL A 3 -6.45 3.96 3.53
C VAL A 3 -5.04 3.99 4.10
N SER A 4 -4.62 2.88 4.66
CA SER A 4 -3.27 2.73 5.17
C SER A 4 -2.57 1.61 4.42
N TYR A 5 -1.35 1.85 3.97
CA TYR A 5 -0.54 0.83 3.31
C TYR A 5 0.63 0.43 4.20
N ASN A 6 0.47 0.61 5.49
CA ASN A 6 1.54 0.31 6.44
C ASN A 6 2.01 -1.14 6.38
N GLY A 7 1.11 -2.07 6.12
CA GLY A 7 1.48 -3.46 5.98
C GLY A 7 2.48 -3.67 4.85
N LEU A 8 2.25 -2.97 3.73
CA LEU A 8 3.15 -3.05 2.60
C LEU A 8 4.52 -2.47 2.94
N TRP A 9 4.54 -1.31 3.62
CA TRP A 9 5.80 -0.67 3.96
C TRP A 9 6.62 -1.54 4.91
N LYS A 10 5.95 -2.20 5.84
CA LYS A 10 6.64 -3.12 6.75
C LYS A 10 7.21 -4.31 6.00
N MET A 11 6.47 -4.85 5.04
CA MET A 11 6.95 -5.98 4.26
C MET A 11 8.17 -5.59 3.43
N LEU A 12 8.19 -4.37 2.89
CA LEU A 12 9.34 -3.90 2.14
C LEU A 12 10.57 -3.80 3.04
N ILE A 13 10.39 -3.29 4.24
CA ILE A 13 11.48 -3.20 5.20
C ILE A 13 12.01 -4.59 5.52
N ASP A 14 11.12 -5.54 5.77
CA ASP A 14 11.52 -6.89 6.09
C ASP A 14 12.30 -7.55 4.96
N LYS A 15 12.02 -7.16 3.73
CA LYS A 15 12.69 -7.72 2.58
C LYS A 15 13.88 -6.87 2.13
N ASN A 16 14.19 -5.83 2.85
CA ASN A 16 15.28 -4.91 2.54
C ASN A 16 15.08 -4.26 1.17
N MET A 17 13.85 -3.89 0.88
CA MET A 17 13.51 -3.24 -0.39
C MET A 17 13.07 -1.81 -0.15
N TYR A 18 13.28 -0.98 -1.14
CA TYR A 18 12.81 0.40 -1.10
C TYR A 18 11.57 0.52 -1.97
N LYS A 19 10.80 1.58 -1.75
CA LYS A 19 9.60 1.85 -2.55
C LYS A 19 9.96 1.96 -4.03
N LYS A 20 11.11 2.54 -4.34
CA LYS A 20 11.52 2.69 -5.72
C LYS A 20 11.81 1.34 -6.38
N ASP A 21 12.23 0.36 -5.61
CA ASP A 21 12.48 -0.98 -6.15
C ASP A 21 11.16 -1.63 -6.55
N LEU A 22 10.16 -1.50 -5.71
CA LEU A 22 8.84 -2.02 -6.00
C LEU A 22 8.26 -1.34 -7.23
N SER A 23 8.39 -0.03 -7.29
CA SER A 23 7.89 0.75 -8.39
C SER A 23 8.55 0.33 -9.70
N ALA A 24 9.86 0.16 -9.71
CA ALA A 24 10.60 -0.23 -10.91
C ALA A 24 10.23 -1.63 -11.36
N ASP A 25 10.15 -2.56 -10.42
CA ASP A 25 9.89 -3.95 -10.77
C ASP A 25 8.48 -4.17 -11.30
N LEU A 26 7.53 -3.41 -10.83
CA LEU A 26 6.14 -3.58 -11.24
C LEU A 26 5.69 -2.54 -12.26
N GLY A 27 6.53 -1.61 -12.61
CA GLY A 27 6.15 -0.57 -13.56
C GLY A 27 5.11 0.40 -13.01
N ILE A 28 5.11 0.63 -11.71
CA ILE A 28 4.17 1.55 -11.09
C ILE A 28 4.76 2.95 -11.18
N SER A 29 3.95 3.92 -11.59
CA SER A 29 4.45 5.29 -11.77
C SER A 29 4.77 5.93 -10.42
N SER A 30 5.64 6.91 -10.45
CA SER A 30 5.99 7.64 -9.24
C SER A 30 4.77 8.38 -8.68
N ALA A 31 3.87 8.82 -9.54
CA ALA A 31 2.64 9.47 -9.09
C ALA A 31 1.78 8.52 -8.27
N THR A 32 1.66 7.27 -8.72
CA THR A 32 0.90 6.26 -8.00
C THR A 32 1.57 5.93 -6.67
N MET A 33 2.89 5.81 -6.67
CA MET A 33 3.60 5.54 -5.43
C MET A 33 3.42 6.69 -4.43
N ALA A 34 3.39 7.91 -4.93
CA ALA A 34 3.16 9.07 -4.08
C ALA A 34 1.76 9.05 -3.47
N LYS A 35 0.77 8.63 -4.25
CA LYS A 35 -0.59 8.50 -3.72
C LYS A 35 -0.63 7.48 -2.60
N MET A 36 0.04 6.36 -2.78
CA MET A 36 0.07 5.34 -1.75
C MET A 36 0.76 5.87 -0.50
N GLY A 37 1.80 6.67 -0.67
CA GLY A 37 2.49 7.28 0.46
C GLY A 37 1.61 8.24 1.24
N ARG A 38 0.60 8.81 0.57
CA ARG A 38 -0.32 9.73 1.23
C ARG A 38 -1.59 9.04 1.73
N GLY A 39 -1.68 7.74 1.57
CA GLY A 39 -2.87 7.02 2.00
C GLY A 39 -4.06 7.23 1.09
N GLU A 40 -3.80 7.48 -0.19
CA GLU A 40 -4.88 7.68 -1.16
C GLU A 40 -5.20 6.40 -1.88
N ASN A 41 -6.38 6.35 -2.47
CA ASN A 41 -6.81 5.15 -3.18
C ASN A 41 -6.02 4.95 -4.46
N VAL A 42 -5.73 3.71 -4.78
CA VAL A 42 -5.12 3.35 -6.06
C VAL A 42 -5.97 2.23 -6.66
N SER A 43 -5.73 1.91 -7.92
CA SER A 43 -6.56 0.93 -8.61
C SER A 43 -6.33 -0.48 -8.06
N MET A 44 -7.34 -1.31 -8.19
CA MET A 44 -7.24 -2.71 -7.78
C MET A 44 -6.18 -3.43 -8.60
N ASP A 45 -5.98 -3.04 -9.85
CA ASP A 45 -4.96 -3.66 -10.68
C ASP A 45 -3.57 -3.48 -10.07
N ILE A 46 -3.30 -2.30 -9.54
CA ILE A 46 -2.03 -2.03 -8.88
C ILE A 46 -1.89 -2.88 -7.63
N LEU A 47 -2.96 -2.97 -6.84
CA LEU A 47 -2.93 -3.76 -5.62
C LEU A 47 -2.74 -5.24 -5.92
N GLU A 48 -3.36 -5.71 -6.97
CA GLU A 48 -3.23 -7.09 -7.38
C GLU A 48 -1.80 -7.41 -7.80
N LYS A 49 -1.17 -6.52 -8.55
CA LYS A 49 0.21 -6.69 -8.94
C LYS A 49 1.13 -6.78 -7.73
N ILE A 50 0.88 -5.93 -6.76
CA ILE A 50 1.70 -5.91 -5.55
C ILE A 50 1.53 -7.21 -4.77
N CYS A 51 0.30 -7.66 -4.61
CA CYS A 51 0.04 -8.90 -3.89
C CYS A 51 0.68 -10.10 -4.57
N ASP A 52 0.61 -10.11 -5.90
CA ASP A 52 1.20 -11.19 -6.66
C ASP A 52 2.73 -11.19 -6.51
N TYR A 53 3.32 -10.03 -6.60
CA TYR A 53 4.77 -9.88 -6.48
C TYR A 53 5.27 -10.21 -5.08
N MET A 54 4.53 -9.79 -4.06
CA MET A 54 4.93 -10.01 -2.68
C MET A 54 4.43 -11.35 -2.12
N ASP A 55 3.64 -12.07 -2.91
CA ASP A 55 3.09 -13.37 -2.53
C ASP A 55 2.27 -13.23 -1.25
N CYS A 56 1.30 -12.35 -1.25
CA CYS A 56 0.48 -12.09 -0.07
C CYS A 56 -0.94 -11.70 -0.49
N ASN A 57 -1.76 -11.46 0.51
CA ASN A 57 -3.14 -11.06 0.27
C ASN A 57 -3.30 -9.57 0.51
N ILE A 58 -4.39 -9.01 0.03
CA ILE A 58 -4.60 -7.58 0.13
C ILE A 58 -4.65 -7.10 1.58
N GLY A 59 -5.19 -7.90 2.46
CA GLY A 59 -5.23 -7.55 3.87
C GLY A 59 -3.87 -7.46 4.53
N ASP A 60 -2.84 -8.03 3.88
CA ASP A 60 -1.48 -7.97 4.41
C ASP A 60 -0.81 -6.64 4.07
N ILE A 61 -1.26 -5.95 3.03
CA ILE A 61 -0.60 -4.74 2.57
C ILE A 61 -1.39 -3.48 2.88
N MET A 62 -2.69 -3.58 3.07
CA MET A 62 -3.47 -2.36 3.32
C MET A 62 -4.59 -2.60 4.30
N SER A 63 -5.09 -1.53 4.84
CA SER A 63 -6.26 -1.57 5.71
C SER A 63 -6.95 -0.21 5.65
N PHE A 64 -8.16 -0.15 6.17
CA PHE A 64 -8.86 1.11 6.32
C PHE A 64 -8.72 1.55 7.76
N GLU A 65 -8.45 2.84 7.94
CA GLU A 65 -8.36 3.39 9.27
C GLU A 65 -9.51 4.31 9.51
N LYS A 66 -10.24 4.10 10.60
CA LYS A 66 -11.34 4.93 10.91
C LYS A 66 -10.88 6.20 11.55
N ASP A 67 -11.64 7.28 11.31
CA ASP A 67 -11.35 8.52 11.98
C ASP A 67 -11.71 8.37 13.43
N ARG A 68 -10.87 8.89 14.29
CA ARG A 68 -11.12 8.74 15.67
C ARG A 68 -12.29 9.48 16.12
N ASP A 69 -12.61 10.53 15.47
CA ASP A 69 -13.70 11.34 15.86
C ASP A 69 -15.00 10.68 15.74
N GLU A 70 -15.07 9.71 14.93
CA GLU A 70 -16.27 9.09 14.75
C GLU A 70 -16.71 8.27 15.78
N LYS A 71 -15.90 7.96 16.59
CA LYS A 71 -16.25 7.10 17.45
C LYS A 71 -17.13 7.53 18.40
N ASP A 72 -17.47 8.44 18.60
CA ASP A 72 -18.23 8.75 19.46
C ASP A 72 -19.41 8.46 19.39
N ASP A 73 -19.72 8.24 19.06
CA ASP A 73 -20.84 7.94 18.96
C ASP A 73 -21.22 7.30 19.45
#